data_ae65c2b20bae223ee9405395a959fb36
#
_entry.id   ae65c2b20bae223ee9405395a959fb36
#
_cell.length_a   1.000
_cell.length_b   1.000
_cell.length_c   1.000
_cell.angle_alpha   90.00
_cell.angle_beta   90.00
_cell.angle_gamma   90.00
#
_symmetry.space_group_name_H-M   'P 1'
#
loop_
_entity.id
_entity.type
_entity.pdbx_description
1 polymer ?
#
loop_
_entity_poly.entity_id
_entity_poly.type
_entity_poly.pdbx_seq_one_letter_code
_entity_poly.pdbx_strand_id
1 'polypeptide(L)'
;MEVSKTNKTSSGLVQLDRTARFYLNLKGNNMPLNKSTDIKELKKFDIDLSFGQQWEKYIDEMFSGAKTCEVKTERDRWAQTGNICIESQSYGKPSGIEATEADLWVHNLTLDNELICSLVFPVDKLKEILPKLPKKSVMGGDNNASKLQLVNLVKLIETLKDLKTNL
;
A
#
# COMPACT_ATOMS: atom_id res chain seq x y z
N MET A 1 -38.63 3.93 31.40
CA MET A 1 -37.84 3.02 30.57
C MET A 1 -37.63 3.69 29.22
N GLU A 2 -36.54 4.45 29.09
CA GLU A 2 -36.17 5.13 27.86
C GLU A 2 -35.19 4.26 27.10
N VAL A 3 -35.51 3.97 25.84
CA VAL A 3 -34.66 3.20 24.91
C VAL A 3 -33.75 4.19 24.21
N SER A 4 -32.48 4.15 24.56
CA SER A 4 -31.41 4.90 23.90
C SER A 4 -31.25 4.45 22.45
N LYS A 5 -31.47 5.36 21.51
CA LYS A 5 -31.15 5.20 20.09
C LYS A 5 -29.66 5.39 19.87
N THR A 6 -28.95 4.33 19.54
CA THR A 6 -27.56 4.42 19.09
C THR A 6 -27.50 4.98 17.68
N ASN A 7 -26.88 6.15 17.51
CA ASN A 7 -26.55 6.72 16.22
C ASN A 7 -25.36 5.93 15.60
N LYS A 8 -25.62 5.21 14.51
CA LYS A 8 -24.58 4.70 13.63
C LYS A 8 -24.04 5.86 12.80
N THR A 9 -22.82 6.28 13.07
CA THR A 9 -22.07 7.18 12.18
C THR A 9 -21.53 6.38 11.00
N SER A 10 -22.12 6.59 9.83
CA SER A 10 -21.64 6.05 8.56
C SER A 10 -20.52 6.95 8.03
N SER A 11 -19.25 6.56 8.25
CA SER A 11 -18.07 7.29 7.77
C SER A 11 -17.81 7.18 6.26
N GLY A 12 -18.51 6.31 5.55
CA GLY A 12 -18.36 6.12 4.09
C GLY A 12 -19.15 7.08 3.21
N LEU A 13 -20.25 7.65 3.71
CA LEU A 13 -21.14 8.53 2.92
C LEU A 13 -20.65 9.98 2.81
N VAL A 14 -19.76 10.41 3.71
CA VAL A 14 -19.30 11.81 3.78
C VAL A 14 -18.30 12.14 2.66
N GLN A 15 -17.56 11.17 2.15
CA GLN A 15 -16.52 11.38 1.14
C GLN A 15 -17.12 11.49 -0.28
N LEU A 16 -18.15 10.70 -0.59
CA LEU A 16 -18.91 10.79 -1.85
C LEU A 16 -19.69 12.11 -1.97
N ASP A 17 -20.21 12.65 -0.85
CA ASP A 17 -20.94 13.91 -0.82
C ASP A 17 -20.05 15.14 -1.14
N ARG A 18 -18.77 15.11 -0.77
CA ARG A 18 -17.82 16.20 -1.09
C ARG A 18 -17.50 16.28 -2.57
N THR A 19 -17.33 15.15 -3.22
CA THR A 19 -17.04 15.10 -4.66
C THR A 19 -18.30 15.49 -5.47
N ALA A 20 -19.48 15.02 -5.07
CA ALA A 20 -20.75 15.38 -5.68
C ALA A 20 -21.09 16.87 -5.46
N ARG A 21 -20.79 17.44 -4.27
CA ARG A 21 -20.97 18.88 -4.02
C ARG A 21 -20.05 19.75 -4.86
N PHE A 22 -18.80 19.30 -5.06
CA PHE A 22 -17.87 20.01 -5.95
C PHE A 22 -18.40 20.04 -7.40
N TYR A 23 -18.95 18.93 -7.88
CA TYR A 23 -19.54 18.81 -9.21
C TYR A 23 -20.80 19.67 -9.38
N LEU A 24 -21.66 19.76 -8.36
CA LEU A 24 -22.86 20.57 -8.36
C LEU A 24 -22.55 22.09 -8.27
N ASN A 25 -21.50 22.47 -7.56
CA ASN A 25 -21.05 23.87 -7.46
C ASN A 25 -20.40 24.35 -8.77
N LEU A 26 -19.74 23.48 -9.55
CA LEU A 26 -19.21 23.82 -10.87
C LEU A 26 -20.33 24.07 -11.90
N LYS A 27 -21.49 23.42 -11.75
CA LYS A 27 -22.66 23.64 -12.61
C LYS A 27 -23.48 24.87 -12.23
N GLY A 28 -23.34 25.42 -11.03
CA GLY A 28 -24.09 26.58 -10.52
C GLY A 28 -23.47 27.93 -10.80
N ASN A 29 -22.22 28.02 -11.19
CA ASN A 29 -21.57 29.26 -11.55
C ASN A 29 -21.67 29.47 -13.08
N ASN A 30 -22.50 30.41 -13.49
CA ASN A 30 -22.60 30.92 -14.92
C ASN A 30 -21.29 31.62 -15.32
N MET A 31 -20.20 30.89 -15.44
CA MET A 31 -19.04 31.34 -16.21
C MET A 31 -19.30 31.02 -17.69
N PRO A 32 -19.02 31.93 -18.63
CA PRO A 32 -19.16 31.63 -20.06
C PRO A 32 -18.13 30.58 -20.43
N LEU A 33 -18.60 29.35 -20.66
CA LEU A 33 -17.84 28.20 -21.10
C LEU A 33 -17.25 28.45 -22.48
N ASN A 34 -15.93 28.48 -22.57
CA ASN A 34 -15.23 28.40 -23.87
C ASN A 34 -15.30 26.93 -24.34
N LYS A 35 -16.33 26.63 -25.13
CA LYS A 35 -16.82 25.28 -25.45
C LYS A 35 -15.78 24.26 -25.90
N SER A 36 -14.64 24.66 -26.46
CA SER A 36 -13.64 23.70 -26.97
C SER A 36 -12.61 23.27 -25.93
N THR A 37 -12.21 24.18 -25.03
CA THR A 37 -11.25 23.90 -23.93
C THR A 37 -11.92 23.08 -22.84
N ASP A 38 -13.18 23.44 -22.55
CA ASP A 38 -13.94 22.81 -21.46
C ASP A 38 -14.28 21.34 -21.73
N ILE A 39 -14.56 20.96 -22.99
CA ILE A 39 -14.83 19.54 -23.32
C ILE A 39 -13.57 18.66 -23.18
N LYS A 40 -12.39 19.19 -23.50
CA LYS A 40 -11.13 18.45 -23.29
C LYS A 40 -10.79 18.30 -21.81
N GLU A 41 -11.01 19.32 -21.01
CA GLU A 41 -10.79 19.29 -19.57
C GLU A 41 -11.79 18.37 -18.87
N LEU A 42 -13.08 18.40 -19.25
CA LEU A 42 -14.08 17.48 -18.72
C LEU A 42 -13.75 16.02 -19.06
N LYS A 43 -13.36 15.72 -20.32
CA LYS A 43 -12.95 14.38 -20.72
C LYS A 43 -11.70 13.91 -19.96
N LYS A 44 -10.73 14.79 -19.72
CA LYS A 44 -9.55 14.49 -18.93
C LYS A 44 -9.93 14.20 -17.48
N PHE A 45 -10.79 15.03 -16.90
CA PHE A 45 -11.28 14.83 -15.53
C PHE A 45 -12.05 13.51 -15.38
N ASP A 46 -12.92 13.15 -16.33
CA ASP A 46 -13.65 11.88 -16.29
C ASP A 46 -12.72 10.66 -16.41
N ILE A 47 -11.66 10.76 -17.21
CA ILE A 47 -10.61 9.72 -17.30
C ILE A 47 -9.84 9.62 -16.00
N ASP A 48 -9.41 10.74 -15.42
CA ASP A 48 -8.67 10.77 -14.16
C ASP A 48 -9.54 10.25 -12.99
N LEU A 49 -10.85 10.59 -12.99
CA LEU A 49 -11.80 10.10 -12.00
C LEU A 49 -11.99 8.58 -12.11
N SER A 50 -12.22 8.07 -13.32
CA SER A 50 -12.40 6.63 -13.54
C SER A 50 -11.14 5.84 -13.19
N PHE A 51 -9.97 6.38 -13.48
CA PHE A 51 -8.70 5.81 -13.08
C PHE A 51 -8.56 5.77 -11.55
N GLY A 52 -8.89 6.86 -10.85
CA GLY A 52 -8.89 6.92 -9.39
C GLY A 52 -9.81 5.87 -8.77
N GLN A 53 -11.07 5.81 -9.22
CA GLN A 53 -12.07 4.85 -8.73
C GLN A 53 -11.65 3.39 -8.93
N GLN A 54 -10.97 3.07 -10.02
CA GLN A 54 -10.44 1.72 -10.25
C GLN A 54 -9.43 1.32 -9.16
N TRP A 55 -8.55 2.23 -8.77
CA TRP A 55 -7.54 1.96 -7.75
C TRP A 55 -8.11 1.99 -6.33
N GLU A 56 -9.09 2.84 -6.05
CA GLU A 56 -9.84 2.82 -4.81
C GLU A 56 -10.52 1.45 -4.61
N LYS A 57 -11.20 0.95 -5.65
CA LYS A 57 -11.81 -0.36 -5.64
C LYS A 57 -10.78 -1.49 -5.42
N TYR A 58 -9.63 -1.43 -6.09
CA TYR A 58 -8.55 -2.40 -5.91
C TYR A 58 -8.04 -2.44 -4.47
N ILE A 59 -7.85 -1.28 -3.85
CA ILE A 59 -7.40 -1.17 -2.46
C ILE A 59 -8.50 -1.66 -1.50
N ASP A 60 -9.76 -1.30 -1.76
CA ASP A 60 -10.90 -1.79 -0.97
C ASP A 60 -11.00 -3.32 -1.03
N GLU A 61 -10.88 -3.92 -2.21
CA GLU A 61 -10.84 -5.36 -2.39
C GLU A 61 -9.63 -6.01 -1.70
N MET A 62 -8.44 -5.36 -1.74
CA MET A 62 -7.24 -5.84 -1.06
C MET A 62 -7.42 -5.92 0.46
N PHE A 63 -8.13 -4.97 1.07
CA PHE A 63 -8.36 -4.89 2.52
C PHE A 63 -9.74 -5.42 2.94
N SER A 64 -10.63 -5.77 2.01
CA SER A 64 -11.94 -6.32 2.32
C SER A 64 -11.85 -7.79 2.73
N GLY A 65 -12.75 -8.20 3.62
CA GLY A 65 -12.78 -9.56 4.15
C GLY A 65 -11.78 -9.81 5.28
N ALA A 66 -11.67 -11.06 5.69
CA ALA A 66 -10.75 -11.49 6.76
C ALA A 66 -9.35 -11.75 6.21
N LYS A 67 -8.66 -10.70 5.80
CA LYS A 67 -7.27 -10.81 5.36
C LYS A 67 -6.33 -10.99 6.54
N THR A 68 -5.42 -11.95 6.42
CA THR A 68 -4.37 -12.17 7.40
C THR A 68 -3.13 -11.36 7.05
N CYS A 69 -2.47 -10.80 8.06
CA CYS A 69 -1.30 -9.94 7.88
C CYS A 69 -0.09 -10.50 8.64
N GLU A 70 1.02 -10.64 7.94
CA GLU A 70 2.34 -10.77 8.56
C GLU A 70 2.92 -9.36 8.72
N VAL A 71 3.16 -8.94 9.97
CA VAL A 71 3.65 -7.59 10.25
C VAL A 71 5.11 -7.64 10.68
N LYS A 72 5.95 -6.87 10.00
CA LYS A 72 7.35 -6.65 10.36
C LYS A 72 7.60 -5.18 10.58
N THR A 73 8.52 -4.87 11.49
CA THR A 73 8.89 -3.48 11.78
C THR A 73 10.40 -3.30 11.70
N GLU A 74 10.83 -2.43 10.81
CA GLU A 74 12.22 -2.02 10.64
C GLU A 74 12.48 -0.76 11.44
N ARG A 75 13.55 -0.78 12.26
CA ARG A 75 13.97 0.39 13.05
C ARG A 75 15.04 1.17 12.32
N ASP A 76 15.13 2.42 12.58
CA ASP A 76 16.06 3.51 12.18
C ASP A 76 17.09 3.22 11.07
N ARG A 77 17.68 2.01 11.05
CA ARG A 77 18.80 1.68 10.13
C ARG A 77 18.43 1.75 8.66
N TRP A 78 17.17 1.53 8.32
CA TRP A 78 16.68 1.65 6.95
C TRP A 78 16.85 3.08 6.40
N ALA A 79 16.69 4.11 7.24
CA ALA A 79 16.82 5.51 6.84
C ALA A 79 18.26 5.85 6.42
N GLN A 80 19.25 5.17 7.01
CA GLN A 80 20.67 5.38 6.67
C GLN A 80 21.12 4.53 5.48
N THR A 81 20.59 3.31 5.36
CA THR A 81 21.09 2.33 4.38
C THR A 81 20.21 2.19 3.14
N GLY A 82 18.96 2.67 3.20
CA GLY A 82 17.94 2.41 2.18
C GLY A 82 17.50 0.95 2.08
N ASN A 83 17.86 0.10 3.07
CA ASN A 83 17.55 -1.32 3.04
C ASN A 83 16.57 -1.70 4.15
N ILE A 84 15.69 -2.65 3.83
CA ILE A 84 14.85 -3.38 4.77
C ILE A 84 15.31 -4.84 4.88
N CYS A 85 14.95 -5.50 5.97
CA CYS A 85 15.32 -6.88 6.25
C CYS A 85 14.10 -7.80 6.07
N ILE A 86 14.18 -8.72 5.13
CA ILE A 86 13.14 -9.76 4.94
C ILE A 86 13.68 -11.09 5.47
N GLU A 87 13.08 -11.56 6.56
CA GLU A 87 13.45 -12.85 7.15
C GLU A 87 13.02 -14.00 6.24
N SER A 88 13.93 -14.95 6.00
CA SER A 88 13.68 -16.16 5.22
C SER A 88 13.84 -17.44 6.04
N GLN A 89 14.70 -17.43 7.05
CA GLN A 89 14.94 -18.59 7.91
C GLN A 89 15.18 -18.14 9.36
N SER A 90 14.82 -19.01 10.29
CA SER A 90 15.16 -18.87 11.70
C SER A 90 15.58 -20.25 12.26
N TYR A 91 16.71 -20.31 12.96
CA TYR A 91 17.30 -21.58 13.43
C TYR A 91 17.42 -22.65 12.32
N GLY A 92 17.77 -22.23 11.10
CA GLY A 92 17.94 -23.12 9.95
C GLY A 92 16.63 -23.65 9.32
N LYS A 93 15.48 -23.22 9.80
CA LYS A 93 14.16 -23.59 9.27
C LYS A 93 13.54 -22.42 8.50
N PRO A 94 12.66 -22.68 7.51
CA PRO A 94 11.87 -21.62 6.85
C PRO A 94 11.15 -20.76 7.90
N SER A 95 11.21 -19.45 7.74
CA SER A 95 10.57 -18.46 8.62
C SER A 95 10.26 -17.19 7.83
N GLY A 96 9.52 -16.26 8.42
CA GLY A 96 9.17 -15.02 7.78
C GLY A 96 8.51 -15.26 6.42
N ILE A 97 9.07 -14.68 5.36
CA ILE A 97 8.48 -14.74 4.01
C ILE A 97 8.39 -16.17 3.44
N GLU A 98 9.29 -17.06 3.82
CA GLU A 98 9.28 -18.45 3.34
C GLU A 98 8.22 -19.32 4.04
N ALA A 99 7.80 -18.95 5.26
CA ALA A 99 6.86 -19.73 6.07
C ALA A 99 5.48 -19.09 6.18
N THR A 100 5.36 -17.80 5.88
CA THR A 100 4.08 -17.11 6.06
C THR A 100 2.98 -17.64 5.14
N GLU A 101 1.80 -17.82 5.73
CA GLU A 101 0.53 -18.13 5.05
C GLU A 101 -0.39 -16.90 5.01
N ALA A 102 0.10 -15.74 5.42
CA ALA A 102 -0.67 -14.50 5.40
C ALA A 102 -0.98 -14.05 3.96
N ASP A 103 -2.09 -13.36 3.78
CA ASP A 103 -2.46 -12.71 2.51
C ASP A 103 -1.59 -11.50 2.22
N LEU A 104 -1.31 -10.71 3.27
CA LEU A 104 -0.61 -9.44 3.18
C LEU A 104 0.65 -9.45 4.05
N TRP A 105 1.71 -8.87 3.50
CA TRP A 105 2.92 -8.51 4.21
C TRP A 105 2.93 -7.02 4.47
N VAL A 106 2.93 -6.62 5.74
CA VAL A 106 3.00 -5.23 6.17
C VAL A 106 4.39 -4.97 6.74
N HIS A 107 5.14 -4.10 6.10
CA HIS A 107 6.49 -3.74 6.53
C HIS A 107 6.51 -2.30 7.01
N ASN A 108 6.51 -2.12 8.33
CA ASN A 108 6.56 -0.82 8.98
C ASN A 108 7.99 -0.28 8.98
N LEU A 109 8.13 1.00 8.64
CA LEU A 109 9.36 1.75 8.73
C LEU A 109 9.24 2.75 9.88
N THR A 110 10.07 2.58 10.92
CA THR A 110 10.09 3.49 12.06
C THR A 110 11.38 4.29 12.10
N LEU A 111 11.34 5.48 12.69
CA LEU A 111 12.48 6.32 12.97
C LEU A 111 12.26 6.97 14.34
N ASP A 112 13.25 6.92 15.20
CA ASP A 112 13.17 7.46 16.57
C ASP A 112 11.94 6.93 17.35
N ASN A 113 11.59 5.64 17.16
CA ASN A 113 10.40 4.95 17.68
C ASN A 113 9.03 5.46 17.15
N GLU A 114 9.01 6.31 16.15
CA GLU A 114 7.78 6.74 15.49
C GLU A 114 7.57 6.01 14.16
N LEU A 115 6.33 5.65 13.85
CA LEU A 115 5.96 5.07 12.57
C LEU A 115 5.99 6.14 11.48
N ILE A 116 6.89 5.98 10.51
CA ILE A 116 7.00 6.89 9.37
C ILE A 116 6.04 6.47 8.25
N CYS A 117 6.06 5.18 7.89
CA CYS A 117 5.13 4.62 6.90
C CYS A 117 5.05 3.10 7.02
N SER A 118 4.03 2.52 6.39
CA SER A 118 3.89 1.08 6.19
C SER A 118 3.87 0.76 4.71
N LEU A 119 4.71 -0.18 4.29
CA LEU A 119 4.68 -0.75 2.95
C LEU A 119 3.82 -2.01 2.99
N VAL A 120 2.80 -2.10 2.14
CA VAL A 120 1.88 -3.23 2.10
C VAL A 120 2.03 -3.96 0.78
N PHE A 121 2.27 -5.26 0.84
CA PHE A 121 2.42 -6.11 -0.33
C PHE A 121 1.50 -7.33 -0.22
N PRO A 122 0.81 -7.75 -1.29
CA PRO A 122 0.36 -9.13 -1.38
C PRO A 122 1.56 -10.07 -1.23
N VAL A 123 1.43 -11.10 -0.38
CA VAL A 123 2.55 -12.01 -0.07
C VAL A 123 3.03 -12.74 -1.31
N ASP A 124 2.11 -13.16 -2.19
CA ASP A 124 2.43 -13.80 -3.46
C ASP A 124 3.31 -12.91 -4.35
N LYS A 125 3.00 -11.61 -4.42
CA LYS A 125 3.78 -10.63 -5.19
C LYS A 125 5.15 -10.37 -4.58
N LEU A 126 5.23 -10.31 -3.26
CA LEU A 126 6.52 -10.16 -2.59
C LEU A 126 7.40 -11.42 -2.82
N LYS A 127 6.84 -12.62 -2.72
CA LYS A 127 7.52 -13.89 -3.04
C LYS A 127 7.99 -13.96 -4.50
N GLU A 128 7.23 -13.40 -5.44
CA GLU A 128 7.62 -13.34 -6.86
C GLU A 128 8.80 -12.41 -7.12
N ILE A 129 8.89 -11.32 -6.37
CA ILE A 129 9.88 -10.25 -6.58
C ILE A 129 11.22 -10.54 -5.91
N LEU A 130 11.21 -11.06 -4.69
CA LEU A 130 12.42 -11.25 -3.89
C LEU A 130 13.53 -12.03 -4.61
N PRO A 131 13.24 -13.10 -5.40
CA PRO A 131 14.28 -13.81 -6.16
C PRO A 131 14.94 -12.98 -7.26
N LYS A 132 14.29 -11.93 -7.75
CA LYS A 132 14.76 -11.04 -8.83
C LYS A 132 15.65 -9.91 -8.31
N LEU A 133 15.64 -9.69 -7.00
CA LEU A 133 16.46 -8.67 -6.34
C LEU A 133 17.88 -9.17 -6.06
N PRO A 134 18.85 -8.27 -5.91
CA PRO A 134 20.20 -8.63 -5.49
C PRO A 134 20.20 -9.46 -4.21
N LYS A 135 20.80 -10.63 -4.25
CA LYS A 135 20.84 -11.57 -3.12
C LYS A 135 21.96 -11.17 -2.14
N LYS A 136 21.66 -10.28 -1.23
CA LYS A 136 22.54 -9.96 -0.10
C LYS A 136 21.84 -10.40 1.17
N SER A 137 22.41 -11.34 1.90
CA SER A 137 21.86 -11.80 3.17
C SER A 137 22.84 -11.58 4.32
N VAL A 138 22.27 -11.41 5.50
CA VAL A 138 22.99 -11.30 6.77
C VAL A 138 22.33 -12.21 7.80
N MET A 139 23.07 -12.58 8.80
CA MET A 139 22.53 -13.21 10.00
C MET A 139 22.13 -12.11 10.98
N GLY A 140 20.99 -12.27 11.65
CA GLY A 140 20.45 -11.30 12.59
C GLY A 140 19.43 -11.95 13.52
N GLY A 141 18.64 -11.12 14.20
CA GLY A 141 17.72 -11.57 15.23
C GLY A 141 18.44 -12.01 16.50
N ASP A 142 17.70 -12.63 17.41
CA ASP A 142 18.26 -13.12 18.66
C ASP A 142 19.30 -14.20 18.39
N ASN A 143 20.48 -14.04 19.00
CA ASN A 143 21.63 -14.93 18.81
C ASN A 143 22.08 -15.12 17.34
N ASN A 144 21.78 -14.18 16.46
CA ASN A 144 22.03 -14.30 15.01
C ASN A 144 21.42 -15.58 14.39
N ALA A 145 20.27 -16.01 14.88
CA ALA A 145 19.63 -17.23 14.44
C ALA A 145 18.82 -17.08 13.14
N SER A 146 18.50 -15.84 12.75
CA SER A 146 17.69 -15.55 11.57
C SER A 146 18.55 -15.18 10.38
N LYS A 147 18.23 -15.77 9.21
CA LYS A 147 18.77 -15.37 7.92
C LYS A 147 17.85 -14.32 7.31
N LEU A 148 18.39 -13.13 7.11
CA LEU A 148 17.70 -11.96 6.62
C LEU A 148 18.22 -11.60 5.24
N GLN A 149 17.33 -11.46 4.25
CA GLN A 149 17.66 -10.86 2.97
C GLN A 149 17.60 -9.33 3.11
N LEU A 150 18.70 -8.65 2.78
CA LEU A 150 18.73 -7.19 2.71
C LEU A 150 18.15 -6.75 1.35
N VAL A 151 17.05 -6.03 1.40
CA VAL A 151 16.31 -5.54 0.23
C VAL A 151 16.43 -4.03 0.18
N ASN A 152 17.08 -3.50 -0.86
CA ASN A 152 17.14 -2.07 -1.08
C ASN A 152 15.80 -1.56 -1.60
N LEU A 153 15.23 -0.53 -0.96
CA LEU A 153 13.91 0.01 -1.29
C LEU A 153 13.81 0.56 -2.71
N VAL A 154 14.87 1.23 -3.18
CA VAL A 154 14.90 1.76 -4.56
C VAL A 154 14.88 0.61 -5.56
N LYS A 155 15.71 -0.42 -5.34
CA LYS A 155 15.76 -1.60 -6.21
C LYS A 155 14.46 -2.39 -6.18
N LEU A 156 13.80 -2.46 -5.03
CA LEU A 156 12.48 -3.08 -4.90
C LEU A 156 11.46 -2.37 -5.81
N ILE A 157 11.39 -1.04 -5.75
CA ILE A 157 10.46 -0.25 -6.58
C ILE A 157 10.80 -0.35 -8.08
N GLU A 158 12.09 -0.29 -8.43
CA GLU A 158 12.55 -0.48 -9.82
C GLU A 158 12.13 -1.86 -10.37
N THR A 159 12.34 -2.93 -9.59
CA THR A 159 11.98 -4.28 -9.99
C THR A 159 10.46 -4.48 -10.12
N LEU A 160 9.67 -3.85 -9.22
CA LEU A 160 8.20 -3.81 -9.32
C LEU A 160 7.73 -3.17 -10.63
N LYS A 161 8.37 -2.09 -11.04
CA LYS A 161 8.09 -1.41 -12.32
C LYS A 161 8.36 -2.33 -13.51
N ASP A 162 9.49 -3.02 -13.50
CA ASP A 162 9.93 -3.87 -14.62
C ASP A 162 9.04 -5.11 -14.80
N LEU A 163 8.37 -5.58 -13.74
CA LEU A 163 7.40 -6.67 -13.83
C LEU A 163 6.18 -6.34 -14.70
N LYS A 164 5.77 -5.08 -14.78
CA LYS A 164 4.65 -4.63 -15.63
C LYS A 164 5.01 -4.49 -17.10
N THR A 165 6.30 -4.35 -17.42
CA THR A 165 6.76 -4.12 -18.79
C THR A 165 6.87 -5.44 -19.59
N ASN A 166 6.77 -6.60 -18.91
CA ASN A 166 6.90 -7.94 -19.49
C ASN A 166 5.58 -8.74 -19.50
N LEU A 167 4.44 -8.08 -19.28
CA LEU A 167 3.07 -8.59 -19.45
C LEU A 167 2.41 -7.90 -20.65
#